data_ede40995e7e2a7a7c61f696c6f89021a
#
_entry.id   ede40995e7e2a7a7c61f696c6f89021a
#
_cell.length_a   1.000
_cell.length_b   1.000
_cell.length_c   1.000
_cell.angle_alpha   90.00
_cell.angle_beta   90.00
_cell.angle_gamma   90.00
#
_symmetry.space_group_name_H-M   'P 1'
#
loop_
_entity.id
_entity.type
_entity.pdbx_description
1 polymer ?
#
loop_
_entity_poly.entity_id
_entity_poly.type
_entity_poly.pdbx_seq_one_letter_code
_entity_poly.pdbx_strand_id
1 'polypeptide(L)'
;MKSAHLLTLVFVLALGSLASAQEAQSDPRHHHAMSQSEQQDGVTSGMDQTSQQMASRNLSDSAHMKMTDLRPLRPGDQQKADEILVGARKAMEQYRDYRVALDDGFQIFLPNLPQKMYHFTNYKYAWEEAFTFNPEHPTSLLYEKRPGGGYKLVGVMYTAPAAASLDQLDERVPLSIAQWHAHVNFCAAPKGSERNYFGAHPKFGLLGSITTREQCDAEGGHFLPQVFGWMVHVYPDEKDPAQIWSVERQMEHEHNHGMH
;
A
#
# COMPACT_ATOMS: atom_id res chain seq x y z
N MET A 1 1.43 -18.68 37.31
CA MET A 1 0.31 -19.06 36.43
C MET A 1 -0.52 -17.81 36.18
N LYS A 2 -0.35 -17.13 35.06
CA LYS A 2 -1.18 -15.99 34.62
C LYS A 2 -1.57 -16.26 33.18
N SER A 3 -2.86 -16.52 32.98
CA SER A 3 -3.49 -16.75 31.68
C SER A 3 -3.38 -15.52 30.79
N ALA A 4 -2.88 -15.70 29.59
CA ALA A 4 -2.97 -14.73 28.51
C ALA A 4 -4.28 -14.97 27.76
N HIS A 5 -5.19 -14.03 27.79
CA HIS A 5 -6.38 -14.02 26.95
C HIS A 5 -6.04 -13.48 25.57
N LEU A 6 -6.13 -14.36 24.60
CA LEU A 6 -6.05 -14.04 23.18
C LEU A 6 -7.40 -13.45 22.74
N LEU A 7 -7.43 -12.16 22.44
CA LEU A 7 -8.62 -11.51 21.88
C LEU A 7 -8.63 -11.70 20.36
N THR A 8 -9.47 -12.62 19.92
CA THR A 8 -9.80 -12.82 18.51
C THR A 8 -10.90 -11.83 18.13
N LEU A 9 -10.56 -10.79 17.36
CA LEU A 9 -11.54 -9.87 16.79
C LEU A 9 -11.79 -10.26 15.34
N VAL A 10 -12.85 -11.05 15.13
CA VAL A 10 -13.40 -11.35 13.79
C VAL A 10 -14.49 -10.34 13.51
N PHE A 11 -14.30 -9.48 12.51
CA PHE A 11 -15.38 -8.66 11.94
C PHE A 11 -15.81 -9.28 10.61
N VAL A 12 -16.93 -9.99 10.67
CA VAL A 12 -17.71 -10.39 9.49
C VAL A 12 -18.94 -9.51 9.44
N LEU A 13 -19.09 -8.73 8.40
CA LEU A 13 -20.37 -8.17 7.98
C LEU A 13 -20.52 -8.41 6.47
N ALA A 14 -21.29 -9.44 6.17
CA ALA A 14 -21.83 -9.66 4.84
C ALA A 14 -23.29 -9.16 4.84
N LEU A 15 -23.62 -8.28 3.91
CA LEU A 15 -24.99 -8.08 3.47
C LEU A 15 -24.97 -7.97 1.95
N GLY A 16 -25.64 -8.94 1.35
CA GLY A 16 -25.78 -9.04 -0.08
C GLY A 16 -26.91 -8.15 -0.61
N SER A 17 -26.81 -7.82 -1.88
CA SER A 17 -27.97 -7.54 -2.74
C SER A 17 -27.65 -7.87 -4.19
N LEU A 18 -28.48 -8.72 -4.76
CA LEU A 18 -28.56 -9.11 -6.16
C LEU A 18 -29.11 -7.94 -6.99
N ALA A 19 -28.53 -7.65 -8.10
CA ALA A 19 -29.22 -7.01 -9.23
C ALA A 19 -28.58 -7.39 -10.57
N SER A 20 -29.44 -7.69 -11.46
CA SER A 20 -29.46 -8.32 -12.77
C SER A 20 -28.47 -7.78 -13.82
N ALA A 21 -28.07 -8.69 -14.69
CA ALA A 21 -27.40 -8.46 -15.97
C ALA A 21 -28.34 -7.79 -16.98
N GLN A 22 -27.78 -6.92 -17.80
CA GLN A 22 -28.36 -6.53 -19.08
C GLN A 22 -27.25 -6.34 -20.11
N GLU A 23 -27.25 -7.19 -21.12
CA GLU A 23 -26.40 -7.11 -22.31
C GLU A 23 -26.80 -5.90 -23.17
N ALA A 24 -25.84 -5.21 -23.74
CA ALA A 24 -26.06 -4.33 -24.88
C ALA A 24 -24.91 -4.48 -25.88
N GLN A 25 -25.33 -4.70 -27.11
CA GLN A 25 -24.59 -5.03 -28.31
C GLN A 25 -23.63 -3.94 -28.79
N SER A 26 -22.55 -4.41 -29.40
CA SER A 26 -21.56 -3.68 -30.17
C SER A 26 -22.10 -3.18 -31.52
N ASP A 27 -21.68 -1.97 -31.96
CA ASP A 27 -21.74 -1.52 -33.35
C ASP A 27 -20.39 -0.85 -33.74
N PRO A 28 -19.77 -1.21 -34.87
CA PRO A 28 -18.45 -0.73 -35.26
C PRO A 28 -18.55 0.36 -36.34
N ARG A 29 -17.54 1.22 -36.37
CA ARG A 29 -17.11 2.15 -37.43
C ARG A 29 -17.23 3.64 -37.12
N HIS A 30 -16.05 4.26 -36.96
CA HIS A 30 -15.65 5.45 -37.73
C HIS A 30 -14.16 5.72 -37.52
N HIS A 31 -13.41 5.55 -38.58
CA HIS A 31 -12.00 6.03 -38.73
C HIS A 31 -12.04 7.53 -39.05
N HIS A 32 -11.41 8.36 -38.20
CA HIS A 32 -10.99 9.70 -38.59
C HIS A 32 -9.47 9.78 -38.59
N ALA A 33 -8.91 10.17 -39.73
CA ALA A 33 -7.47 10.44 -39.89
C ALA A 33 -7.14 11.79 -39.20
N MET A 34 -6.16 11.78 -38.31
CA MET A 34 -5.65 12.97 -37.64
C MET A 34 -4.48 13.60 -38.44
N SER A 35 -4.39 14.94 -38.43
CA SER A 35 -3.42 15.72 -39.16
C SER A 35 -2.04 15.75 -38.49
N GLN A 36 -0.99 15.91 -39.32
CA GLN A 36 0.43 15.78 -38.92
C GLN A 36 0.99 16.86 -37.97
N SER A 37 0.24 17.88 -37.60
CA SER A 37 0.70 18.95 -36.67
C SER A 37 0.44 18.68 -35.21
N GLU A 38 -0.38 17.70 -34.84
CA GLU A 38 -0.65 17.29 -33.47
C GLU A 38 0.27 16.17 -32.95
N GLN A 39 1.17 15.66 -33.82
CA GLN A 39 2.03 14.53 -33.47
C GLN A 39 3.30 14.88 -32.68
N GLN A 40 3.70 16.17 -32.62
CA GLN A 40 5.01 16.52 -32.05
C GLN A 40 4.93 16.88 -30.54
N ASP A 41 3.83 17.45 -30.08
CA ASP A 41 3.63 17.73 -28.63
C ASP A 41 3.10 16.52 -27.85
N GLY A 42 2.51 15.55 -28.56
CA GLY A 42 2.04 14.29 -27.98
C GLY A 42 3.15 13.27 -27.69
N VAL A 43 4.31 13.38 -28.38
CA VAL A 43 5.39 12.39 -28.29
C VAL A 43 6.20 12.51 -26.99
N THR A 44 6.47 13.73 -26.51
CA THR A 44 7.20 13.94 -25.26
C THR A 44 6.35 13.60 -24.02
N SER A 45 5.07 13.97 -24.03
CA SER A 45 4.13 13.59 -22.97
C SER A 45 3.85 12.09 -22.94
N GLY A 46 3.81 11.44 -24.10
CA GLY A 46 3.61 10.00 -24.23
C GLY A 46 4.81 9.16 -23.78
N MET A 47 6.03 9.66 -23.93
CA MET A 47 7.24 8.95 -23.48
C MET A 47 7.36 8.97 -21.96
N ASP A 48 7.01 10.05 -21.28
CA ASP A 48 6.99 10.12 -19.82
C ASP A 48 5.89 9.22 -19.24
N GLN A 49 4.70 9.23 -19.84
CA GLN A 49 3.61 8.33 -19.43
C GLN A 49 3.94 6.86 -19.68
N THR A 50 4.62 6.56 -20.80
CA THR A 50 5.03 5.19 -21.12
C THR A 50 6.13 4.70 -20.19
N SER A 51 7.07 5.57 -19.80
CA SER A 51 8.12 5.24 -18.84
C SER A 51 7.55 4.99 -17.44
N GLN A 52 6.59 5.81 -17.00
CA GLN A 52 5.87 5.62 -15.73
C GLN A 52 5.00 4.37 -15.76
N GLN A 53 4.32 4.07 -16.89
CA GLN A 53 3.55 2.83 -17.02
C GLN A 53 4.44 1.58 -17.12
N MET A 54 5.63 1.69 -17.67
CA MET A 54 6.59 0.58 -17.70
C MET A 54 7.21 0.35 -16.33
N ALA A 55 7.53 1.40 -15.58
CA ALA A 55 7.96 1.30 -14.18
C ALA A 55 6.86 0.67 -13.31
N SER A 56 5.60 1.13 -13.44
CA SER A 56 4.47 0.56 -12.71
C SER A 56 4.19 -0.90 -13.06
N ARG A 57 4.42 -1.33 -14.31
CA ARG A 57 4.27 -2.74 -14.72
C ARG A 57 5.32 -3.66 -14.08
N ASN A 58 6.55 -3.21 -13.94
CA ASN A 58 7.59 -3.98 -13.26
C ASN A 58 7.30 -4.15 -11.75
N LEU A 59 6.55 -3.23 -11.16
CA LEU A 59 6.15 -3.28 -9.75
C LEU A 59 4.84 -4.06 -9.54
N SER A 60 3.95 -4.07 -10.53
CA SER A 60 2.68 -4.82 -10.49
C SER A 60 2.85 -6.32 -10.74
N ASP A 61 4.03 -6.79 -11.15
CA ASP A 61 4.30 -8.22 -11.37
C ASP A 61 4.47 -9.03 -10.07
N SER A 62 4.41 -8.41 -8.89
CA SER A 62 4.33 -9.14 -7.65
C SER A 62 2.95 -9.79 -7.50
N ALA A 63 2.90 -11.12 -7.49
CA ALA A 63 1.67 -11.87 -7.29
C ALA A 63 0.98 -11.58 -5.94
N HIS A 64 1.69 -10.92 -5.02
CA HIS A 64 1.21 -10.54 -3.69
C HIS A 64 0.90 -9.05 -3.53
N MET A 65 0.99 -8.28 -4.60
CA MET A 65 0.70 -6.84 -4.57
C MET A 65 -0.25 -6.45 -5.70
N LYS A 66 -1.26 -5.68 -5.35
CA LYS A 66 -2.16 -5.01 -6.29
C LYS A 66 -1.95 -3.51 -6.17
N MET A 67 -1.81 -2.82 -7.28
CA MET A 67 -1.63 -1.38 -7.34
C MET A 67 -2.75 -0.71 -8.12
N THR A 68 -3.02 0.55 -7.80
CA THR A 68 -3.87 1.39 -8.64
C THR A 68 -3.07 1.89 -9.85
N ASP A 69 -3.76 2.12 -10.96
CA ASP A 69 -3.19 2.87 -12.08
C ASP A 69 -3.07 4.36 -11.73
N LEU A 70 -2.08 5.02 -12.32
CA LEU A 70 -2.01 6.48 -12.31
C LEU A 70 -3.03 7.04 -13.31
N ARG A 71 -3.62 8.18 -13.00
CA ARG A 71 -4.45 8.96 -13.93
C ARG A 71 -3.77 10.28 -14.31
N PRO A 72 -4.20 10.93 -15.39
CA PRO A 72 -3.72 12.27 -15.73
C PRO A 72 -3.94 13.28 -14.60
N LEU A 73 -3.00 14.22 -14.48
CA LEU A 73 -3.08 15.32 -13.51
C LEU A 73 -4.33 16.18 -13.78
N ARG A 74 -5.04 16.55 -12.74
CA ARG A 74 -6.21 17.44 -12.77
C ARG A 74 -5.93 18.72 -11.98
N PRO A 75 -6.63 19.83 -12.29
CA PRO A 75 -6.55 21.03 -11.46
C PRO A 75 -6.86 20.73 -9.99
N GLY A 76 -5.99 21.21 -9.09
CA GLY A 76 -6.12 20.98 -7.64
C GLY A 76 -5.37 19.75 -7.10
N ASP A 77 -4.97 18.79 -7.93
CA ASP A 77 -4.26 17.59 -7.46
C ASP A 77 -2.96 17.94 -6.74
N GLN A 78 -2.15 18.81 -7.35
CA GLN A 78 -0.87 19.22 -6.76
C GLN A 78 -1.09 19.98 -5.44
N GLN A 79 -2.04 20.90 -5.39
CA GLN A 79 -2.38 21.61 -4.15
C GLN A 79 -2.77 20.62 -3.05
N LYS A 80 -3.60 19.64 -3.37
CA LYS A 80 -4.01 18.60 -2.43
C LYS A 80 -2.82 17.75 -1.95
N ALA A 81 -1.92 17.38 -2.85
CA ALA A 81 -0.70 16.67 -2.49
C ALA A 81 0.17 17.50 -1.53
N ASP A 82 0.33 18.80 -1.79
CA ASP A 82 1.09 19.71 -0.93
C ASP A 82 0.45 19.84 0.47
N GLU A 83 -0.88 19.93 0.56
CA GLU A 83 -1.62 19.93 1.83
C GLU A 83 -1.40 18.64 2.62
N ILE A 84 -1.39 17.48 1.94
CA ILE A 84 -1.09 16.19 2.56
C ILE A 84 0.35 16.17 3.09
N LEU A 85 1.32 16.67 2.31
CA LEU A 85 2.72 16.75 2.75
C LEU A 85 2.90 17.66 3.96
N VAL A 86 2.15 18.75 4.07
CA VAL A 86 2.15 19.62 5.26
C VAL A 86 1.67 18.84 6.49
N GLY A 87 0.55 18.14 6.40
CA GLY A 87 0.02 17.31 7.49
C GLY A 87 0.99 16.17 7.87
N ALA A 88 1.55 15.49 6.87
CA ALA A 88 2.53 14.42 7.09
C ALA A 88 3.78 14.92 7.82
N ARG A 89 4.33 16.08 7.42
CA ARG A 89 5.49 16.69 8.12
C ARG A 89 5.17 17.06 9.56
N LYS A 90 3.96 17.57 9.81
CA LYS A 90 3.52 17.90 11.16
C LYS A 90 3.46 16.66 12.06
N ALA A 91 2.90 15.55 11.54
CA ALA A 91 2.91 14.27 12.24
C ALA A 91 4.36 13.77 12.47
N MET A 92 5.23 13.87 11.44
CA MET A 92 6.62 13.45 11.58
C MET A 92 7.39 14.30 12.59
N GLU A 93 7.12 15.58 12.71
CA GLU A 93 7.74 16.45 13.71
C GLU A 93 7.33 16.03 15.13
N GLN A 94 6.05 15.76 15.36
CA GLN A 94 5.52 15.29 16.64
C GLN A 94 6.16 13.97 17.06
N TYR A 95 6.31 13.03 16.14
CA TYR A 95 6.75 11.67 16.42
C TYR A 95 8.22 11.39 16.03
N ARG A 96 9.04 12.43 15.91
CA ARG A 96 10.48 12.27 15.64
C ARG A 96 11.17 11.40 16.68
N ASP A 97 10.78 11.52 17.95
CA ASP A 97 11.12 10.53 18.99
C ASP A 97 10.05 9.42 19.01
N TYR A 98 10.46 8.22 18.62
CA TYR A 98 9.57 7.06 18.56
C TYR A 98 8.89 6.71 19.90
N ARG A 99 9.45 7.16 21.04
CA ARG A 99 8.86 6.93 22.35
C ARG A 99 7.56 7.71 22.51
N VAL A 100 7.51 8.93 21.97
CA VAL A 100 6.28 9.73 21.93
C VAL A 100 5.19 8.99 21.14
N ALA A 101 5.57 8.38 20.01
CA ALA A 101 4.62 7.57 19.25
C ALA A 101 4.07 6.38 20.06
N LEU A 102 4.95 5.67 20.79
CA LEU A 102 4.51 4.56 21.65
C LEU A 102 3.59 5.05 22.77
N ASP A 103 3.90 6.17 23.41
CA ASP A 103 3.10 6.77 24.47
C ASP A 103 1.73 7.22 23.95
N ASP A 104 1.63 7.66 22.70
CA ASP A 104 0.38 8.04 22.01
C ASP A 104 -0.39 6.84 21.40
N GLY A 105 0.04 5.62 21.71
CA GLY A 105 -0.69 4.39 21.37
C GLY A 105 -0.32 3.76 20.03
N PHE A 106 0.74 4.22 19.37
CA PHE A 106 1.31 3.47 18.25
C PHE A 106 1.94 2.17 18.75
N GLN A 107 1.81 1.11 17.97
CA GLN A 107 2.35 -0.21 18.29
C GLN A 107 3.23 -0.69 17.13
N ILE A 108 4.37 -1.28 17.46
CA ILE A 108 5.25 -1.84 16.42
C ILE A 108 4.59 -3.06 15.80
N PHE A 109 4.34 -3.00 14.51
CA PHE A 109 3.81 -4.13 13.75
C PHE A 109 4.91 -5.20 13.60
N LEU A 110 4.61 -6.44 13.99
CA LEU A 110 5.54 -7.58 13.97
C LEU A 110 6.91 -7.28 14.63
N PRO A 111 6.94 -6.87 15.92
CA PRO A 111 8.14 -6.35 16.57
C PRO A 111 9.29 -7.37 16.68
N ASN A 112 8.96 -8.67 16.64
CA ASN A 112 9.92 -9.76 16.76
C ASN A 112 10.54 -10.18 15.43
N LEU A 113 10.09 -9.59 14.30
CA LEU A 113 10.66 -9.87 13.00
C LEU A 113 11.67 -8.78 12.62
N PRO A 114 12.86 -9.13 12.16
CA PRO A 114 13.79 -8.18 11.57
C PRO A 114 13.15 -7.53 10.33
N GLN A 115 13.04 -6.21 10.33
CA GLN A 115 12.49 -5.43 9.22
C GLN A 115 13.47 -4.31 8.89
N LYS A 116 13.61 -3.95 7.63
CA LYS A 116 14.34 -2.72 7.24
C LYS A 116 13.58 -1.49 7.71
N MET A 117 12.27 -1.48 7.46
CA MET A 117 11.36 -0.43 7.87
C MET A 117 10.29 -1.01 8.78
N TYR A 118 10.19 -0.45 9.96
CA TYR A 118 9.21 -0.83 10.96
C TYR A 118 8.00 0.09 10.86
N HIS A 119 6.81 -0.50 10.78
CA HIS A 119 5.55 0.22 10.86
C HIS A 119 5.15 0.34 12.32
N PHE A 120 5.09 1.55 12.84
CA PHE A 120 4.47 1.83 14.12
C PHE A 120 3.04 2.24 13.82
N THR A 121 2.07 1.37 14.12
CA THR A 121 0.68 1.49 13.71
C THR A 121 -0.19 1.95 14.86
N ASN A 122 -1.01 2.97 14.60
CA ASN A 122 -2.05 3.44 15.50
C ASN A 122 -3.42 2.93 15.02
N TYR A 123 -3.97 1.95 15.71
CA TYR A 123 -5.24 1.32 15.31
C TYR A 123 -6.44 2.25 15.47
N LYS A 124 -6.37 3.27 16.34
CA LYS A 124 -7.39 4.31 16.42
C LYS A 124 -7.40 5.15 15.14
N TYR A 125 -6.23 5.58 14.67
CA TYR A 125 -6.10 6.33 13.41
C TYR A 125 -6.49 5.47 12.21
N ALA A 126 -6.13 4.18 12.19
CA ALA A 126 -6.60 3.25 11.16
C ALA A 126 -8.12 3.16 11.10
N TRP A 127 -8.79 3.17 12.25
CA TRP A 127 -10.25 3.20 12.34
C TRP A 127 -10.82 4.55 11.88
N GLU A 128 -10.23 5.67 12.28
CA GLU A 128 -10.62 7.02 11.84
C GLU A 128 -10.51 7.15 10.32
N GLU A 129 -9.41 6.67 9.73
CA GLU A 129 -9.18 6.69 8.28
C GLU A 129 -10.19 5.83 7.49
N ALA A 130 -10.87 4.88 8.11
CA ALA A 130 -11.95 4.17 7.44
C ALA A 130 -13.10 5.10 7.02
N PHE A 131 -13.26 6.23 7.72
CA PHE A 131 -14.36 7.18 7.51
C PHE A 131 -13.89 8.56 7.02
N THR A 132 -12.77 9.05 7.53
CA THR A 132 -12.29 10.41 7.27
C THR A 132 -10.78 10.41 7.08
N PHE A 133 -10.30 10.93 5.97
CA PHE A 133 -8.87 11.10 5.72
C PHE A 133 -8.35 12.34 6.44
N ASN A 134 -7.35 12.15 7.30
CA ASN A 134 -6.67 13.24 7.99
C ASN A 134 -5.14 13.10 7.82
N PRO A 135 -4.47 13.98 7.05
CA PRO A 135 -3.03 13.90 6.86
C PRO A 135 -2.18 14.04 8.13
N GLU A 136 -2.74 14.59 9.22
CA GLU A 136 -2.03 14.70 10.50
C GLU A 136 -2.14 13.42 11.35
N HIS A 137 -3.03 12.49 10.98
CA HIS A 137 -3.25 11.23 11.68
C HIS A 137 -2.88 10.01 10.81
N PRO A 138 -1.61 9.85 10.40
CA PRO A 138 -1.24 8.70 9.60
C PRO A 138 -1.51 7.39 10.35
N THR A 139 -2.00 6.39 9.64
CA THR A 139 -2.23 5.05 10.20
C THR A 139 -0.95 4.46 10.76
N SER A 140 0.18 4.68 10.08
CA SER A 140 1.47 4.22 10.57
C SER A 140 2.56 5.26 10.36
N LEU A 141 3.53 5.22 11.27
CA LEU A 141 4.81 5.92 11.16
C LEU A 141 5.85 4.91 10.69
N LEU A 142 6.68 5.32 9.74
CA LEU A 142 7.68 4.47 9.10
C LEU A 142 9.06 4.75 9.69
N TYR A 143 9.59 3.78 10.44
CA TYR A 143 10.87 3.92 11.12
C TYR A 143 11.91 2.95 10.60
N GLU A 144 13.11 3.43 10.39
CA GLU A 144 14.32 2.62 10.19
C GLU A 144 14.99 2.35 11.54
N LYS A 145 15.43 1.12 11.78
CA LYS A 145 16.21 0.77 12.98
C LYS A 145 17.64 1.28 12.84
N ARG A 146 18.13 1.98 13.84
CA ARG A 146 19.51 2.49 13.87
C ARG A 146 20.49 1.41 14.31
N PRO A 147 21.72 1.36 13.76
CA PRO A 147 22.74 0.41 14.18
C PRO A 147 23.07 0.47 15.68
N GLY A 148 23.01 1.66 16.29
CA GLY A 148 23.23 1.89 17.73
C GLY A 148 22.00 1.70 18.63
N GLY A 149 20.91 1.17 18.09
CA GLY A 149 19.62 1.06 18.77
C GLY A 149 18.71 2.26 18.55
N GLY A 150 17.43 2.07 18.89
CA GLY A 150 16.38 3.06 18.61
C GLY A 150 16.00 3.12 17.12
N TYR A 151 15.21 4.15 16.77
CA TYR A 151 14.57 4.26 15.47
C TYR A 151 14.72 5.67 14.91
N LYS A 152 14.75 5.79 13.57
CA LYS A 152 14.72 7.05 12.82
C LYS A 152 13.44 7.08 11.99
N LEU A 153 12.60 8.09 12.21
CA LEU A 153 11.42 8.31 11.39
C LEU A 153 11.85 8.73 9.97
N VAL A 154 11.28 8.09 8.97
CA VAL A 154 11.61 8.34 7.55
C VAL A 154 10.38 8.65 6.70
N GLY A 155 9.18 8.32 7.17
CA GLY A 155 7.95 8.56 6.43
C GLY A 155 6.72 8.20 7.23
N VAL A 156 5.58 8.28 6.56
CA VAL A 156 4.26 7.92 7.10
C VAL A 156 3.51 7.04 6.11
N MET A 157 2.50 6.32 6.58
CA MET A 157 1.60 5.51 5.76
C MET A 157 0.16 5.87 6.09
N TYR A 158 -0.64 6.07 5.06
CA TYR A 158 -2.08 6.20 5.16
C TYR A 158 -2.75 4.94 4.65
N THR A 159 -3.95 4.65 5.16
CA THR A 159 -4.74 3.49 4.73
C THR A 159 -6.12 3.92 4.23
N ALA A 160 -6.76 3.00 3.52
CA ALA A 160 -8.16 3.10 3.16
C ALA A 160 -8.81 1.71 3.24
N PRO A 161 -10.15 1.62 3.41
CA PRO A 161 -10.84 0.34 3.46
C PRO A 161 -10.53 -0.54 2.24
N ALA A 162 -10.46 -1.86 2.43
CA ALA A 162 -10.24 -2.81 1.34
C ALA A 162 -11.28 -2.68 0.21
N ALA A 163 -12.51 -2.30 0.56
CA ALA A 163 -13.61 -2.09 -0.38
C ALA A 163 -13.66 -0.67 -0.98
N ALA A 164 -12.67 0.20 -0.68
CA ALA A 164 -12.66 1.55 -1.23
C ALA A 164 -12.57 1.53 -2.75
N SER A 165 -13.43 2.33 -3.40
CA SER A 165 -13.39 2.54 -4.84
C SER A 165 -12.19 3.40 -5.25
N LEU A 166 -11.85 3.40 -6.55
CA LEU A 166 -10.80 4.27 -7.08
C LEU A 166 -11.11 5.76 -6.81
N ASP A 167 -12.37 6.17 -6.91
CA ASP A 167 -12.77 7.55 -6.61
C ASP A 167 -12.53 7.90 -5.14
N GLN A 168 -12.85 6.99 -4.22
CA GLN A 168 -12.60 7.18 -2.79
C GLN A 168 -11.10 7.22 -2.46
N LEU A 169 -10.28 6.46 -3.17
CA LEU A 169 -8.81 6.54 -3.04
C LEU A 169 -8.29 7.87 -3.60
N ASP A 170 -8.78 8.28 -4.77
CA ASP A 170 -8.44 9.53 -5.45
C ASP A 170 -8.83 10.78 -4.62
N GLU A 171 -9.97 10.70 -3.92
CA GLU A 171 -10.40 11.73 -2.97
C GLU A 171 -9.48 11.85 -1.75
N ARG A 172 -8.76 10.82 -1.36
CA ARG A 172 -7.79 10.85 -0.24
C ARG A 172 -6.44 11.37 -0.70
N VAL A 173 -5.81 10.66 -1.61
CA VAL A 173 -4.55 11.03 -2.25
C VAL A 173 -4.75 10.91 -3.76
N PRO A 174 -4.56 12.00 -4.53
CA PRO A 174 -4.81 11.99 -5.96
C PRO A 174 -4.03 10.89 -6.67
N LEU A 175 -4.72 10.07 -7.45
CA LEU A 175 -4.13 8.99 -8.24
C LEU A 175 -3.20 9.49 -9.36
N SER A 176 -3.17 10.78 -9.63
CA SER A 176 -2.18 11.42 -10.51
C SER A 176 -0.83 11.68 -9.81
N ILE A 177 -0.82 11.61 -8.49
CA ILE A 177 0.34 11.90 -7.63
C ILE A 177 0.96 10.62 -7.07
N ALA A 178 0.11 9.70 -6.59
CA ALA A 178 0.57 8.49 -5.93
C ALA A 178 -0.29 7.27 -6.30
N GLN A 179 0.34 6.11 -6.31
CA GLN A 179 -0.35 4.84 -6.43
C GLN A 179 -0.65 4.26 -5.05
N TRP A 180 -1.88 3.84 -4.85
CA TRP A 180 -2.25 3.00 -3.72
C TRP A 180 -1.90 1.55 -4.03
N HIS A 181 -1.46 0.82 -3.02
CA HIS A 181 -1.22 -0.62 -3.12
C HIS A 181 -2.00 -1.38 -2.06
N ALA A 182 -2.24 -2.65 -2.32
CA ALA A 182 -2.85 -3.59 -1.39
C ALA A 182 -2.11 -4.93 -1.47
N HIS A 183 -1.92 -5.56 -0.32
CA HIS A 183 -1.37 -6.90 -0.28
C HIS A 183 -2.46 -7.93 -0.56
N VAL A 184 -2.22 -8.79 -1.55
CA VAL A 184 -3.18 -9.78 -2.05
C VAL A 184 -2.59 -11.18 -2.04
N ASN A 185 -3.45 -12.18 -2.24
CA ASN A 185 -3.05 -13.57 -2.38
C ASN A 185 -2.21 -14.12 -1.21
N PHE A 186 -2.55 -13.72 0.00
CA PHE A 186 -1.82 -14.13 1.19
C PHE A 186 -2.23 -15.53 1.62
N CYS A 187 -1.27 -16.43 1.76
CA CYS A 187 -1.48 -17.72 2.38
C CYS A 187 -0.89 -17.74 3.79
N ALA A 188 -1.75 -17.82 4.80
CA ALA A 188 -1.31 -18.02 6.17
C ALA A 188 -0.89 -19.48 6.39
N ALA A 189 0.30 -19.67 6.97
CA ALA A 189 0.82 -21.00 7.28
C ALA A 189 -0.06 -21.72 8.30
N PRO A 190 -0.22 -23.04 8.18
CA PRO A 190 -0.83 -23.82 9.24
C PRO A 190 0.00 -23.75 10.51
N LYS A 191 -0.64 -23.90 11.66
CA LYS A 191 0.01 -23.85 12.96
C LYS A 191 1.20 -24.85 13.04
N GLY A 192 2.35 -24.36 13.47
CA GLY A 192 3.59 -25.12 13.55
C GLY A 192 4.47 -25.06 12.29
N SER A 193 4.01 -24.37 11.24
CA SER A 193 4.76 -24.18 9.99
C SER A 193 5.26 -22.74 9.81
N GLU A 194 5.29 -21.95 10.88
CA GLU A 194 5.62 -20.52 10.85
C GLU A 194 7.03 -20.24 10.34
N ARG A 195 7.96 -21.19 10.47
CA ARG A 195 9.32 -21.07 9.90
C ARG A 195 9.31 -20.90 8.38
N ASN A 196 8.26 -21.37 7.71
CA ASN A 196 8.13 -21.34 6.26
C ASN A 196 7.72 -19.96 5.70
N TYR A 197 7.54 -18.95 6.56
CA TYR A 197 7.47 -17.54 6.16
C TYR A 197 8.85 -16.94 5.82
N PHE A 198 9.95 -17.63 6.14
CA PHE A 198 11.31 -17.12 6.09
C PHE A 198 12.22 -18.00 5.25
N GLY A 199 13.43 -17.46 4.96
CA GLY A 199 14.47 -18.14 4.21
C GLY A 199 14.58 -17.66 2.77
N ALA A 200 15.46 -18.27 2.00
CA ALA A 200 15.71 -17.89 0.60
C ALA A 200 14.50 -18.14 -0.33
N HIS A 201 13.63 -19.08 0.04
CA HIS A 201 12.46 -19.46 -0.73
C HIS A 201 11.27 -19.67 0.23
N PRO A 202 10.67 -18.58 0.77
CA PRO A 202 9.53 -18.68 1.65
C PRO A 202 8.35 -19.31 0.91
N LYS A 203 7.55 -20.10 1.62
CA LYS A 203 6.38 -20.76 1.06
C LYS A 203 5.11 -19.97 1.30
N PHE A 204 4.97 -19.40 2.49
CA PHE A 204 3.80 -18.67 2.96
C PHE A 204 4.07 -17.18 3.09
N GLY A 205 3.01 -16.39 3.22
CA GLY A 205 3.09 -14.94 3.45
C GLY A 205 3.26 -14.12 2.18
N LEU A 206 3.61 -12.85 2.35
CA LEU A 206 3.73 -11.88 1.26
C LEU A 206 4.94 -12.12 0.34
N LEU A 207 5.94 -12.85 0.81
CA LEU A 207 7.11 -13.27 0.03
C LEU A 207 7.03 -14.74 -0.38
N GLY A 208 5.91 -15.38 -0.08
CA GLY A 208 5.71 -16.82 -0.32
C GLY A 208 5.52 -17.17 -1.78
N SER A 209 5.83 -18.40 -2.13
CA SER A 209 5.58 -18.92 -3.48
C SER A 209 4.11 -19.31 -3.74
N ILE A 210 3.29 -19.38 -2.69
CA ILE A 210 1.86 -19.72 -2.78
C ILE A 210 1.07 -18.46 -3.10
N THR A 211 0.44 -18.44 -4.29
CA THR A 211 -0.27 -17.27 -4.81
C THR A 211 -1.75 -17.50 -5.10
N THR A 212 -2.22 -18.76 -4.98
CA THR A 212 -3.61 -19.09 -5.22
C THR A 212 -4.24 -19.81 -4.04
N ARG A 213 -5.57 -19.80 -3.98
CA ARG A 213 -6.33 -20.51 -2.95
C ARG A 213 -6.07 -22.02 -3.01
N GLU A 214 -6.07 -22.60 -4.21
CA GLU A 214 -5.88 -24.03 -4.42
C GLU A 214 -4.51 -24.50 -3.91
N GLN A 215 -3.46 -23.71 -4.17
CA GLN A 215 -2.13 -23.99 -3.65
C GLN A 215 -2.09 -23.88 -2.13
N CYS A 216 -2.77 -22.86 -1.56
CA CYS A 216 -2.81 -22.63 -0.13
C CYS A 216 -3.54 -23.77 0.61
N ASP A 217 -4.69 -24.18 0.08
CA ASP A 217 -5.50 -25.25 0.65
C ASP A 217 -4.76 -26.60 0.57
N ALA A 218 -4.03 -26.87 -0.52
CA ALA A 218 -3.20 -28.07 -0.69
C ALA A 218 -2.09 -28.18 0.37
N GLU A 219 -1.63 -27.05 0.91
CA GLU A 219 -0.60 -26.98 1.95
C GLU A 219 -1.19 -26.81 3.36
N GLY A 220 -2.51 -26.96 3.50
CA GLY A 220 -3.22 -26.83 4.77
C GLY A 220 -3.21 -25.39 5.34
N GLY A 221 -2.90 -24.42 4.52
CA GLY A 221 -2.88 -23.01 4.89
C GLY A 221 -4.27 -22.36 4.91
N HIS A 222 -4.32 -21.08 5.25
CA HIS A 222 -5.54 -20.27 5.17
C HIS A 222 -5.34 -19.13 4.18
N PHE A 223 -6.10 -19.15 3.08
CA PHE A 223 -5.98 -18.18 2.01
C PHE A 223 -6.81 -16.92 2.30
N LEU A 224 -6.15 -15.79 2.23
CA LEU A 224 -6.76 -14.45 2.33
C LEU A 224 -6.57 -13.74 0.97
N PRO A 225 -7.66 -13.45 0.24
CA PRO A 225 -7.57 -12.75 -1.06
C PRO A 225 -6.89 -11.39 -0.95
N GLN A 226 -7.12 -10.70 0.16
CA GLN A 226 -6.47 -9.45 0.51
C GLN A 226 -6.26 -9.39 2.02
N VAL A 227 -5.11 -8.90 2.45
CA VAL A 227 -4.80 -8.59 3.84
C VAL A 227 -4.69 -7.08 3.99
N PHE A 228 -5.26 -6.54 5.08
CA PHE A 228 -5.36 -5.10 5.33
C PHE A 228 -6.23 -4.37 4.29
N GLY A 229 -6.18 -3.04 4.30
CA GLY A 229 -6.80 -2.18 3.30
C GLY A 229 -5.83 -1.76 2.20
N TRP A 230 -6.18 -0.73 1.48
CA TRP A 230 -5.28 -0.02 0.60
C TRP A 230 -4.30 0.82 1.43
N MET A 231 -3.08 0.97 0.94
CA MET A 231 -2.00 1.69 1.60
C MET A 231 -1.29 2.60 0.63
N VAL A 232 -0.83 3.75 1.14
CA VAL A 232 0.10 4.64 0.42
C VAL A 232 1.16 5.13 1.40
N HIS A 233 2.42 5.00 1.01
CA HIS A 233 3.55 5.52 1.78
C HIS A 233 3.92 6.92 1.30
N VAL A 234 4.36 7.75 2.22
CA VAL A 234 4.78 9.13 1.94
C VAL A 234 6.07 9.42 2.70
N TYR A 235 7.05 9.96 1.99
CA TYR A 235 8.37 10.31 2.52
C TYR A 235 8.62 11.82 2.39
N PRO A 236 7.99 12.65 3.24
CA PRO A 236 7.91 14.10 3.04
C PRO A 236 9.25 14.84 3.10
N ASP A 237 10.27 14.23 3.75
CA ASP A 237 11.61 14.81 3.91
C ASP A 237 12.57 14.42 2.77
N GLU A 238 12.09 13.66 1.76
CA GLU A 238 12.90 13.34 0.59
C GLU A 238 13.19 14.60 -0.23
N LYS A 239 14.44 14.67 -0.69
CA LYS A 239 14.92 15.80 -1.50
C LYS A 239 14.51 15.68 -2.96
N ASP A 240 14.44 14.46 -3.46
CA ASP A 240 13.96 14.17 -4.81
C ASP A 240 12.42 14.05 -4.77
N PRO A 241 11.70 14.93 -5.47
CA PRO A 241 10.23 14.88 -5.52
C PRO A 241 9.69 13.52 -5.99
N ALA A 242 10.43 12.82 -6.87
CA ALA A 242 10.05 11.49 -7.35
C ALA A 242 10.07 10.42 -6.25
N GLN A 243 10.82 10.65 -5.16
CA GLN A 243 10.93 9.72 -4.04
C GLN A 243 9.88 9.98 -2.95
N ILE A 244 9.23 11.15 -2.95
CA ILE A 244 8.23 11.49 -1.91
C ILE A 244 7.07 10.48 -1.90
N TRP A 245 6.61 10.08 -3.08
CA TRP A 245 5.49 9.15 -3.28
C TRP A 245 5.95 7.83 -3.93
N SER A 246 7.23 7.50 -3.80
CA SER A 246 7.84 6.38 -4.51
C SER A 246 7.29 5.03 -4.06
N VAL A 247 6.77 4.30 -5.02
CA VAL A 247 6.36 2.91 -4.86
C VAL A 247 7.58 1.98 -4.81
N GLU A 248 8.63 2.29 -5.57
CA GLU A 248 9.89 1.51 -5.58
C GLU A 248 10.50 1.48 -4.18
N ARG A 249 10.54 2.62 -3.49
CA ARG A 249 11.01 2.69 -2.12
C ARG A 249 10.17 1.83 -1.16
N GLN A 250 8.87 1.68 -1.41
CA GLN A 250 8.02 0.76 -0.67
C GLN A 250 8.43 -0.69 -0.91
N MET A 251 8.80 -1.05 -2.15
CA MET A 251 9.16 -2.41 -2.57
C MET A 251 10.59 -2.81 -2.17
N GLU A 252 11.56 -1.88 -2.23
CA GLU A 252 12.94 -2.15 -1.80
C GLU A 252 13.03 -2.66 -0.36
N HIS A 253 12.06 -2.30 0.47
CA HIS A 253 11.97 -2.77 1.84
C HIS A 253 11.48 -4.22 1.95
N GLU A 254 10.75 -4.73 0.95
CA GLU A 254 10.23 -6.10 0.96
C GLU A 254 11.20 -7.12 0.33
N HIS A 255 11.90 -6.75 -0.75
CA HIS A 255 12.73 -7.68 -1.53
C HIS A 255 14.12 -7.99 -0.94
N ASN A 256 14.62 -7.23 0.02
CA ASN A 256 15.98 -7.40 0.53
C ASN A 256 16.13 -8.38 1.71
N HIS A 257 15.11 -9.19 2.00
CA HIS A 257 15.19 -10.26 3.01
C HIS A 257 15.81 -11.57 2.49
N GLY A 258 16.20 -11.64 1.21
CA GLY A 258 16.66 -12.86 0.54
C GLY A 258 18.17 -13.03 0.38
N MET A 259 19.01 -12.09 0.83
CA MET A 259 20.44 -12.22 0.62
C MET A 259 21.23 -11.88 1.90
N HIS A 260 21.28 -12.81 2.83
CA HIS A 260 22.43 -13.04 3.74
C HIS A 260 22.31 -14.43 4.34
#